data_0cb43e2eba2ab7abdb5713058acd3e8a
#
_entry.id   0cb43e2eba2ab7abdb5713058acd3e8a
#
_cell.length_a   1.000
_cell.length_b   1.000
_cell.length_c   1.000
_cell.angle_alpha   90.00
_cell.angle_beta   90.00
_cell.angle_gamma   90.00
#
_symmetry.space_group_name_H-M   'P 1'
#
loop_
_entity.id
_entity.type
_entity.pdbx_description
1 polymer ?
#
loop_
_entity_poly.entity_id
_entity_poly.type
_entity_poly.pdbx_seq_one_letter_code
_entity_poly.pdbx_strand_id
1 'polypeptide(L)'
;MSAAITDRTRVIFLCTPNNPTGTVLHTDEVVEFLARVPQNVVVVMDEAYYHFNRDDAAVDGLTLLEDHPNVVVLRTFSKAYGLAGLRIGFAISTPEISDDLRRVATPFTVTTLAQQAAIASLAAEDELNERVNRIVAERTRVFDELTRQGWKIVPSQANFLWLATGDDTDRIDEVMVSHGVFARCWSEEGIRLSIGLDAENDRAIEALSQAVKG
;
A
#
# COMPACT_ATOMS: atom_id res chain seq x y z
N MET A 1 -8.81 -17.72 -1.39
CA MET A 1 -7.68 -17.94 -0.46
C MET A 1 -7.92 -19.13 0.47
N SER A 2 -9.05 -19.26 1.18
CA SER A 2 -9.29 -20.36 2.15
C SER A 2 -9.01 -21.77 1.59
N ALA A 3 -9.41 -22.06 0.33
CA ALA A 3 -9.17 -23.35 -0.32
C ALA A 3 -7.67 -23.69 -0.57
N ALA A 4 -6.78 -22.71 -0.45
CA ALA A 4 -5.33 -22.90 -0.62
C ALA A 4 -4.61 -23.16 0.73
N ILE A 5 -5.31 -23.09 1.85
CA ILE A 5 -4.74 -23.39 3.17
C ILE A 5 -4.58 -24.90 3.30
N THR A 6 -3.38 -25.33 3.69
CA THR A 6 -3.04 -26.74 3.91
C THR A 6 -2.39 -26.91 5.29
N ASP A 7 -2.14 -28.15 5.70
CA ASP A 7 -1.40 -28.51 6.93
C ASP A 7 0.04 -27.95 6.96
N ARG A 8 0.58 -27.53 5.82
CA ARG A 8 1.90 -26.88 5.68
C ARG A 8 1.86 -25.37 5.72
N THR A 9 0.67 -24.75 5.62
CA THR A 9 0.53 -23.29 5.69
C THR A 9 0.91 -22.79 7.08
N ARG A 10 1.77 -21.77 7.18
CA ARG A 10 2.22 -21.18 8.45
C ARG A 10 1.97 -19.69 8.53
N VAL A 11 2.04 -19.01 7.39
CA VAL A 11 1.86 -17.57 7.32
C VAL A 11 1.02 -17.24 6.09
N ILE A 12 0.11 -16.29 6.25
CA ILE A 12 -0.70 -15.69 5.16
C ILE A 12 -0.47 -14.19 5.21
N PHE A 13 -0.24 -13.57 4.06
CA PHE A 13 -0.15 -12.12 3.94
C PHE A 13 -1.40 -11.55 3.28
N LEU A 14 -2.01 -10.55 3.93
CA LEU A 14 -3.10 -9.74 3.41
C LEU A 14 -2.60 -8.30 3.27
N CYS A 15 -2.40 -7.83 2.05
CA CYS A 15 -1.93 -6.48 1.78
C CYS A 15 -3.13 -5.56 1.53
N THR A 16 -3.34 -4.56 2.41
CA THR A 16 -4.50 -3.66 2.34
C THR A 16 -4.16 -2.28 2.90
N PRO A 17 -4.16 -1.22 2.08
CA PRO A 17 -4.30 -1.18 0.62
C PRO A 17 -3.22 -1.98 -0.12
N ASN A 18 -3.63 -2.72 -1.15
CA ASN A 18 -2.74 -3.62 -1.87
C ASN A 18 -1.77 -2.88 -2.81
N ASN A 19 -0.56 -3.35 -2.91
CA ASN A 19 0.42 -2.92 -3.91
C ASN A 19 0.62 -4.07 -4.92
N PRO A 20 0.34 -3.87 -6.22
CA PRO A 20 0.28 -2.58 -6.92
C PRO A 20 -1.12 -2.00 -7.19
N THR A 21 -2.21 -2.68 -6.85
CA THR A 21 -3.57 -2.33 -7.32
C THR A 21 -4.21 -1.16 -6.58
N GLY A 22 -3.79 -0.90 -5.33
CA GLY A 22 -4.40 0.12 -4.47
C GLY A 22 -5.75 -0.27 -3.86
N THR A 23 -6.26 -1.47 -4.14
CA THR A 23 -7.53 -1.97 -3.59
C THR A 23 -7.41 -2.29 -2.12
N VAL A 24 -8.53 -2.26 -1.41
CA VAL A 24 -8.63 -2.62 0.01
C VAL A 24 -9.44 -3.90 0.20
N LEU A 25 -9.26 -4.51 1.35
CA LEU A 25 -10.12 -5.56 1.87
C LEU A 25 -11.10 -4.93 2.87
N HIS A 26 -12.35 -5.36 2.84
CA HIS A 26 -13.37 -4.88 3.77
C HIS A 26 -13.38 -5.72 5.05
N THR A 27 -13.82 -5.11 6.15
CA THR A 27 -13.79 -5.72 7.49
C THR A 27 -14.56 -7.04 7.54
N ASP A 28 -15.76 -7.10 6.95
CA ASP A 28 -16.61 -8.30 6.93
C ASP A 28 -15.94 -9.47 6.16
N GLU A 29 -15.33 -9.18 5.02
CA GLU A 29 -14.59 -10.17 4.22
C GLU A 29 -13.40 -10.76 4.99
N VAL A 30 -12.66 -9.90 5.71
CA VAL A 30 -11.49 -10.34 6.48
C VAL A 30 -11.91 -11.15 7.70
N VAL A 31 -12.94 -10.73 8.43
CA VAL A 31 -13.48 -11.48 9.58
C VAL A 31 -14.02 -12.85 9.15
N GLU A 32 -14.77 -12.91 8.02
CA GLU A 32 -15.24 -14.19 7.48
C GLU A 32 -14.07 -15.10 7.05
N PHE A 33 -13.02 -14.52 6.50
CA PHE A 33 -11.82 -15.26 6.13
C PHE A 33 -11.09 -15.79 7.37
N LEU A 34 -10.86 -14.95 8.39
CA LEU A 34 -10.16 -15.31 9.63
C LEU A 34 -10.88 -16.43 10.39
N ALA A 35 -12.21 -16.47 10.38
CA ALA A 35 -12.99 -17.56 10.98
C ALA A 35 -12.67 -18.95 10.37
N ARG A 36 -12.07 -18.99 9.19
CA ARG A 36 -11.68 -20.24 8.48
C ARG A 36 -10.18 -20.54 8.58
N VAL A 37 -9.39 -19.62 9.14
CA VAL A 37 -7.93 -19.78 9.27
C VAL A 37 -7.63 -20.53 10.56
N PRO A 38 -6.85 -21.63 10.51
CA PRO A 38 -6.41 -22.32 11.74
C PRO A 38 -5.58 -21.39 12.64
N GLN A 39 -5.75 -21.51 13.96
CA GLN A 39 -5.09 -20.65 14.95
C GLN A 39 -3.55 -20.77 14.95
N ASN A 40 -3.00 -21.84 14.42
CA ASN A 40 -1.55 -22.02 14.25
C ASN A 40 -0.99 -21.43 12.96
N VAL A 41 -1.81 -20.69 12.21
CA VAL A 41 -1.40 -19.95 11.01
C VAL A 41 -1.40 -18.46 11.33
N VAL A 42 -0.26 -17.80 11.21
CA VAL A 42 -0.13 -16.36 11.41
C VAL A 42 -0.69 -15.63 10.19
N VAL A 43 -1.56 -14.64 10.43
CA VAL A 43 -2.09 -13.76 9.38
C VAL A 43 -1.47 -12.39 9.52
N VAL A 44 -0.71 -11.98 8.52
CA VAL A 44 -0.02 -10.70 8.48
C VAL A 44 -0.85 -9.71 7.67
N MET A 45 -1.36 -8.67 8.32
CA MET A 45 -2.02 -7.51 7.70
C MET A 45 -0.95 -6.50 7.31
N ASP A 46 -0.58 -6.41 6.03
CA ASP A 46 0.38 -5.40 5.56
C ASP A 46 -0.36 -4.10 5.24
N GLU A 47 -0.29 -3.17 6.16
CA GLU A 47 -0.97 -1.86 6.11
C GLU A 47 0.00 -0.72 5.77
N ALA A 48 0.98 -0.97 4.90
CA ALA A 48 1.97 0.04 4.53
C ALA A 48 1.37 1.33 3.96
N TYR A 49 0.16 1.28 3.41
CA TYR A 49 -0.54 2.42 2.81
C TYR A 49 -1.76 2.89 3.60
N TYR A 50 -1.97 2.40 4.81
CA TYR A 50 -3.12 2.68 5.69
C TYR A 50 -3.50 4.16 5.76
N HIS A 51 -2.55 5.06 5.92
CA HIS A 51 -2.81 6.50 6.08
C HIS A 51 -3.52 7.16 4.89
N PHE A 52 -3.42 6.58 3.69
CA PHE A 52 -4.03 7.09 2.47
C PHE A 52 -5.46 6.58 2.24
N ASN A 53 -5.91 5.62 3.05
CA ASN A 53 -7.25 5.06 2.95
C ASN A 53 -8.31 6.11 3.31
N ARG A 54 -9.41 6.11 2.55
CA ARG A 54 -10.63 6.92 2.77
C ARG A 54 -11.90 6.09 2.57
N ASP A 55 -11.77 4.77 2.57
CA ASP A 55 -12.89 3.85 2.51
C ASP A 55 -13.21 3.39 3.94
N ASP A 56 -14.36 3.80 4.47
CA ASP A 56 -14.79 3.50 5.84
C ASP A 56 -15.10 1.99 6.05
N ALA A 57 -15.33 1.23 4.98
CA ALA A 57 -15.54 -0.21 5.06
C ALA A 57 -14.24 -1.01 5.10
N ALA A 58 -13.11 -0.36 4.74
CA ALA A 58 -11.80 -1.01 4.74
C ALA A 58 -11.40 -1.45 6.15
N VAL A 59 -10.80 -2.63 6.25
CA VAL A 59 -10.37 -3.18 7.52
C VAL A 59 -9.23 -2.34 8.13
N ASP A 60 -9.34 -2.03 9.41
CA ASP A 60 -8.21 -1.65 10.28
C ASP A 60 -7.77 -2.90 11.05
N GLY A 61 -6.60 -3.41 10.73
CA GLY A 61 -6.08 -4.63 11.36
C GLY A 61 -5.96 -4.54 12.88
N LEU A 62 -5.83 -3.33 13.44
CA LEU A 62 -5.77 -3.16 14.91
C LEU A 62 -7.07 -3.60 15.59
N THR A 63 -8.22 -3.44 14.92
CA THR A 63 -9.52 -3.84 15.48
C THR A 63 -9.69 -5.36 15.56
N LEU A 64 -8.84 -6.11 14.87
CA LEU A 64 -8.89 -7.57 14.81
C LEU A 64 -8.10 -8.26 15.93
N LEU A 65 -7.15 -7.54 16.56
CA LEU A 65 -6.14 -8.13 17.46
C LEU A 65 -6.74 -8.76 18.73
N GLU A 66 -7.87 -8.24 19.24
CA GLU A 66 -8.51 -8.75 20.44
C GLU A 66 -9.13 -10.14 20.21
N ASP A 67 -9.81 -10.33 19.09
CA ASP A 67 -10.55 -11.54 18.76
C ASP A 67 -9.69 -12.56 17.97
N HIS A 68 -8.60 -12.11 17.33
CA HIS A 68 -7.76 -12.92 16.47
C HIS A 68 -6.27 -12.85 16.89
N PRO A 69 -5.87 -13.61 17.93
CA PRO A 69 -4.51 -13.56 18.49
C PRO A 69 -3.40 -14.00 17.53
N ASN A 70 -3.75 -14.64 16.42
CA ASN A 70 -2.83 -15.01 15.33
C ASN A 70 -2.65 -13.94 14.25
N VAL A 71 -3.26 -12.75 14.44
CA VAL A 71 -3.07 -11.61 13.53
C VAL A 71 -1.86 -10.77 13.93
N VAL A 72 -1.11 -10.31 12.92
CA VAL A 72 0.00 -9.35 13.04
C VAL A 72 -0.26 -8.19 12.10
N VAL A 73 -0.23 -6.97 12.60
CA VAL A 73 -0.39 -5.76 11.79
C VAL A 73 0.98 -5.14 11.51
N LEU A 74 1.32 -4.93 10.24
CA LEU A 74 2.55 -4.23 9.84
C LEU A 74 2.23 -2.81 9.40
N ARG A 75 2.95 -1.84 9.97
CA ARG A 75 2.93 -0.42 9.55
C ARG A 75 4.34 0.09 9.32
N THR A 76 4.47 1.13 8.51
CA THR A 76 5.77 1.64 8.09
C THR A 76 5.86 3.16 8.16
N PHE A 77 7.05 3.67 8.46
CA PHE A 77 7.39 5.09 8.31
C PHE A 77 7.85 5.44 6.88
N SER A 78 7.95 4.46 5.98
CA SER A 78 8.48 4.65 4.63
C SER A 78 7.54 5.42 3.69
N LYS A 79 6.23 5.44 3.94
CA LYS A 79 5.22 5.98 3.02
C LYS A 79 4.71 7.34 3.48
N ALA A 80 3.64 7.40 4.24
CA ALA A 80 3.04 8.65 4.71
C ALA A 80 4.05 9.56 5.45
N TYR A 81 4.89 8.99 6.28
CA TYR A 81 5.91 9.73 7.03
C TYR A 81 7.13 10.15 6.20
N GLY A 82 7.30 9.65 4.98
CA GLY A 82 8.40 10.04 4.10
C GLY A 82 9.80 9.53 4.51
N LEU A 83 9.90 8.58 5.43
CA LEU A 83 11.17 8.07 5.96
C LEU A 83 11.66 6.79 5.26
N ALA A 84 11.37 6.61 3.96
CA ALA A 84 11.73 5.40 3.21
C ALA A 84 13.23 5.06 3.28
N GLY A 85 14.10 6.07 3.28
CA GLY A 85 15.55 5.90 3.36
C GLY A 85 16.06 5.44 4.72
N LEU A 86 15.29 5.61 5.79
CA LEU A 86 15.68 5.25 7.15
C LEU A 86 15.38 3.80 7.54
N ARG A 87 14.69 3.06 6.70
CA ARG A 87 14.38 1.63 6.84
C ARG A 87 13.74 1.29 8.19
N ILE A 88 12.68 2.01 8.58
CA ILE A 88 11.96 1.80 9.83
C ILE A 88 10.47 1.54 9.61
N GLY A 89 9.94 0.57 10.35
CA GLY A 89 8.54 0.19 10.45
C GLY A 89 8.35 -0.58 11.75
N PHE A 90 7.15 -1.05 11.99
CA PHE A 90 6.81 -1.78 13.20
C PHE A 90 5.73 -2.82 12.94
N ALA A 91 5.71 -3.83 13.80
CA ALA A 91 4.65 -4.84 13.88
C ALA A 91 3.90 -4.68 15.20
N ILE A 92 2.61 -4.91 15.17
CA ILE A 92 1.74 -4.96 16.35
C ILE A 92 1.09 -6.34 16.36
N SER A 93 1.21 -7.05 17.49
CA SER A 93 0.70 -8.42 17.67
C SER A 93 0.59 -8.73 19.17
N THR A 94 0.14 -9.94 19.48
CA THR A 94 0.21 -10.46 20.85
C THR A 94 1.66 -10.52 21.36
N PRO A 95 1.88 -10.51 22.69
CA PRO A 95 3.20 -10.66 23.28
C PRO A 95 3.95 -11.91 22.79
N GLU A 96 3.26 -13.04 22.65
CA GLU A 96 3.83 -14.31 22.22
C GLU A 96 4.45 -14.21 20.82
N ILE A 97 3.69 -13.69 19.85
CA ILE A 97 4.18 -13.51 18.48
C ILE A 97 5.29 -12.43 18.45
N SER A 98 5.14 -11.35 19.22
CA SER A 98 6.16 -10.31 19.32
C SER A 98 7.50 -10.85 19.84
N ASP A 99 7.47 -11.78 20.80
CA ASP A 99 8.66 -12.42 21.33
C ASP A 99 9.30 -13.37 20.30
N ASP A 100 8.50 -14.13 19.56
CA ASP A 100 9.00 -14.96 18.47
C ASP A 100 9.63 -14.12 17.35
N LEU A 101 9.02 -13.00 16.98
CA LEU A 101 9.60 -12.05 16.02
C LEU A 101 10.94 -11.50 16.52
N ARG A 102 11.07 -11.16 17.81
CA ARG A 102 12.35 -10.70 18.39
C ARG A 102 13.43 -11.76 18.35
N ARG A 103 13.08 -13.04 18.57
CA ARG A 103 14.03 -14.17 18.53
C ARG A 103 14.66 -14.38 17.16
N VAL A 104 13.92 -14.10 16.09
CA VAL A 104 14.38 -14.27 14.71
C VAL A 104 14.84 -12.99 14.05
N ALA A 105 14.63 -11.83 14.70
CA ALA A 105 15.04 -10.53 14.19
C ALA A 105 16.57 -10.44 14.10
N THR A 106 17.06 -9.88 13.00
CA THR A 106 18.49 -9.55 12.87
C THR A 106 18.86 -8.45 13.86
N PRO A 107 19.94 -8.61 14.66
CA PRO A 107 20.39 -7.57 15.59
C PRO A 107 20.74 -6.26 14.87
N PHE A 108 20.48 -5.13 15.53
CA PHE A 108 20.90 -3.78 15.09
C PHE A 108 20.32 -3.33 13.74
N THR A 109 19.15 -3.82 13.35
CA THR A 109 18.51 -3.48 12.06
C THR A 109 18.01 -2.03 11.99
N VAL A 110 17.64 -1.43 13.12
CA VAL A 110 17.09 -0.08 13.20
C VAL A 110 18.10 0.84 13.89
N THR A 111 18.61 1.83 13.16
CA THR A 111 19.58 2.79 13.70
C THR A 111 18.94 3.74 14.73
N THR A 112 19.74 4.29 15.65
CA THR A 112 19.27 5.31 16.60
C THR A 112 18.69 6.52 15.87
N LEU A 113 19.29 6.93 14.76
CA LEU A 113 18.79 8.04 13.94
C LEU A 113 17.39 7.75 13.40
N ALA A 114 17.14 6.54 12.89
CA ALA A 114 15.83 6.14 12.40
C ALA A 114 14.76 6.14 13.51
N GLN A 115 15.14 5.66 14.72
CA GLN A 115 14.24 5.67 15.87
C GLN A 115 13.87 7.10 16.30
N GLN A 116 14.85 8.01 16.39
CA GLN A 116 14.60 9.41 16.74
C GLN A 116 13.75 10.13 15.68
N ALA A 117 13.99 9.86 14.40
CA ALA A 117 13.19 10.41 13.33
C ALA A 117 11.74 9.90 13.37
N ALA A 118 11.53 8.61 13.68
CA ALA A 118 10.20 8.05 13.86
C ALA A 118 9.44 8.69 15.03
N ILE A 119 10.10 8.85 16.19
CA ILE A 119 9.53 9.52 17.36
C ILE A 119 9.13 10.96 17.03
N ALA A 120 10.02 11.71 16.38
CA ALA A 120 9.73 13.08 15.96
C ALA A 120 8.56 13.14 14.95
N SER A 121 8.48 12.17 14.04
CA SER A 121 7.38 12.08 13.06
C SER A 121 6.02 11.78 13.70
N LEU A 122 5.99 10.96 14.75
CA LEU A 122 4.76 10.71 15.49
C LEU A 122 4.27 11.96 16.25
N ALA A 123 5.18 12.85 16.64
CA ALA A 123 4.83 14.13 17.28
C ALA A 123 4.35 15.20 16.28
N ALA A 124 4.50 14.97 14.96
CA ALA A 124 4.12 15.87 13.88
C ALA A 124 2.89 15.35 13.11
N GLU A 125 1.86 14.92 13.84
CA GLU A 125 0.68 14.27 13.26
C GLU A 125 -0.15 15.23 12.40
N ASP A 126 -0.25 16.50 12.77
CA ASP A 126 -1.01 17.50 12.02
C ASP A 126 -0.39 17.72 10.63
N GLU A 127 0.93 17.90 10.56
CA GLU A 127 1.67 18.06 9.30
C GLU A 127 1.63 16.79 8.45
N LEU A 128 1.63 15.62 9.09
CA LEU A 128 1.44 14.35 8.40
C LEU A 128 0.07 14.31 7.74
N ASN A 129 -0.98 14.60 8.48
CA ASN A 129 -2.37 14.55 8.01
C ASN A 129 -2.61 15.56 6.87
N GLU A 130 -2.07 16.77 6.97
CA GLU A 130 -2.15 17.78 5.90
C GLU A 130 -1.52 17.24 4.60
N ARG A 131 -0.30 16.69 4.68
CA ARG A 131 0.40 16.10 3.52
C ARG A 131 -0.35 14.92 2.94
N VAL A 132 -0.84 14.01 3.78
CA VAL A 132 -1.62 12.84 3.35
C VAL A 132 -2.89 13.29 2.64
N ASN A 133 -3.61 14.29 3.18
CA ASN A 133 -4.83 14.81 2.57
C ASN A 133 -4.56 15.44 1.20
N ARG A 134 -3.44 16.15 1.01
CA ARG A 134 -3.04 16.67 -0.30
C ARG A 134 -2.81 15.53 -1.31
N ILE A 135 -2.10 14.47 -0.92
CA ILE A 135 -1.86 13.31 -1.78
C ILE A 135 -3.17 12.61 -2.15
N VAL A 136 -4.10 12.48 -1.20
CA VAL A 136 -5.42 11.88 -1.44
C VAL A 136 -6.24 12.73 -2.41
N ALA A 137 -6.24 14.05 -2.24
CA ALA A 137 -6.94 14.97 -3.16
C ALA A 137 -6.36 14.88 -4.58
N GLU A 138 -5.03 14.90 -4.72
CA GLU A 138 -4.36 14.74 -6.01
C GLU A 138 -4.61 13.35 -6.62
N ARG A 139 -4.61 12.28 -5.82
CA ARG A 139 -4.99 10.95 -6.29
C ARG A 139 -6.38 10.95 -6.94
N THR A 140 -7.34 11.59 -6.27
CA THR A 140 -8.71 11.70 -6.79
C THR A 140 -8.73 12.49 -8.09
N ARG A 141 -8.06 13.64 -8.14
CA ARG A 141 -7.97 14.47 -9.35
C ARG A 141 -7.37 13.70 -10.53
N VAL A 142 -6.25 13.01 -10.32
CA VAL A 142 -5.59 12.21 -11.36
C VAL A 142 -6.48 11.05 -11.81
N PHE A 143 -7.12 10.36 -10.88
CA PHE A 143 -8.07 9.28 -11.19
C PHE A 143 -9.23 9.77 -12.07
N ASP A 144 -9.86 10.89 -11.71
CA ASP A 144 -10.98 11.46 -12.46
C ASP A 144 -10.54 11.91 -13.85
N GLU A 145 -9.36 12.51 -13.98
CA GLU A 145 -8.81 12.96 -15.26
C GLU A 145 -8.52 11.77 -16.19
N LEU A 146 -7.84 10.75 -15.70
CA LEU A 146 -7.54 9.56 -16.48
C LEU A 146 -8.83 8.80 -16.87
N THR A 147 -9.82 8.75 -15.97
CA THR A 147 -11.14 8.16 -16.27
C THR A 147 -11.83 8.92 -17.41
N ARG A 148 -11.77 10.27 -17.43
CA ARG A 148 -12.29 11.10 -18.54
C ARG A 148 -11.56 10.86 -19.85
N GLN A 149 -10.28 10.53 -19.81
CA GLN A 149 -9.51 10.14 -20.99
C GLN A 149 -9.91 8.76 -21.52
N GLY A 150 -10.65 7.96 -20.76
CA GLY A 150 -11.10 6.61 -21.15
C GLY A 150 -10.31 5.47 -20.55
N TRP A 151 -9.38 5.74 -19.62
CA TRP A 151 -8.68 4.70 -18.88
C TRP A 151 -9.62 3.95 -17.95
N LYS A 152 -9.53 2.61 -17.95
CA LYS A 152 -10.26 1.75 -17.00
C LYS A 152 -9.37 1.51 -15.78
N ILE A 153 -9.59 2.29 -14.73
CA ILE A 153 -8.77 2.27 -13.51
C ILE A 153 -9.65 1.83 -12.33
N VAL A 154 -9.12 0.95 -11.49
CA VAL A 154 -9.76 0.60 -10.22
C VAL A 154 -9.49 1.71 -9.20
N PRO A 155 -10.49 2.16 -8.41
CA PRO A 155 -10.26 3.12 -7.33
C PRO A 155 -9.17 2.63 -6.37
N SER A 156 -8.24 3.52 -6.04
CA SER A 156 -7.11 3.21 -5.18
C SER A 156 -7.27 3.87 -3.81
N GLN A 157 -6.87 3.17 -2.78
CA GLN A 157 -6.74 3.69 -1.40
C GLN A 157 -5.27 3.83 -0.95
N ALA A 158 -4.31 3.75 -1.91
CA ALA A 158 -2.89 3.99 -1.68
C ALA A 158 -2.45 5.37 -2.20
N ASN A 159 -1.16 5.65 -2.25
CA ASN A 159 -0.59 6.87 -2.84
C ASN A 159 -0.17 6.67 -4.32
N PHE A 160 -0.85 5.82 -5.03
CA PHE A 160 -0.64 5.52 -6.44
C PHE A 160 -1.93 5.03 -7.10
N LEU A 161 -1.95 5.00 -8.44
CA LEU A 161 -2.97 4.38 -9.26
C LEU A 161 -2.39 3.18 -10.00
N TRP A 162 -3.23 2.20 -10.29
CA TRP A 162 -2.88 1.05 -11.10
C TRP A 162 -3.63 1.08 -12.43
N LEU A 163 -2.88 1.10 -13.52
CA LEU A 163 -3.38 0.98 -14.88
C LEU A 163 -3.09 -0.44 -15.37
N ALA A 164 -4.12 -1.28 -15.49
CA ALA A 164 -4.00 -2.63 -16.02
C ALA A 164 -3.93 -2.58 -17.55
N THR A 165 -2.75 -2.33 -18.08
CA THR A 165 -2.50 -2.07 -19.51
C THR A 165 -2.21 -3.34 -20.32
N GLY A 166 -1.92 -4.47 -19.67
CA GLY A 166 -1.67 -5.75 -20.32
C GLY A 166 -0.54 -5.65 -21.37
N ASP A 167 -0.79 -6.17 -22.56
CA ASP A 167 0.19 -6.20 -23.68
C ASP A 167 0.63 -4.80 -24.15
N ASP A 168 -0.15 -3.74 -23.85
CA ASP A 168 0.20 -2.36 -24.20
C ASP A 168 1.18 -1.69 -23.21
N THR A 169 1.55 -2.36 -22.12
CA THR A 169 2.34 -1.78 -21.04
C THR A 169 3.64 -1.15 -21.53
N ASP A 170 4.42 -1.88 -22.33
CA ASP A 170 5.73 -1.42 -22.78
C ASP A 170 5.62 -0.22 -23.73
N ARG A 171 4.63 -0.22 -24.65
CA ARG A 171 4.34 0.90 -25.53
C ARG A 171 3.94 2.16 -24.75
N ILE A 172 3.12 1.99 -23.71
CA ILE A 172 2.65 3.12 -22.90
C ILE A 172 3.81 3.65 -22.04
N ASP A 173 4.67 2.78 -21.51
CA ASP A 173 5.87 3.20 -20.78
C ASP A 173 6.81 4.02 -21.65
N GLU A 174 7.05 3.62 -22.92
CA GLU A 174 7.85 4.40 -23.86
C GLU A 174 7.27 5.82 -24.09
N VAL A 175 5.95 5.94 -24.22
CA VAL A 175 5.28 7.24 -24.31
C VAL A 175 5.50 8.07 -23.05
N MET A 176 5.31 7.48 -21.87
CA MET A 176 5.53 8.17 -20.59
C MET A 176 6.98 8.62 -20.43
N VAL A 177 7.94 7.76 -20.73
CA VAL A 177 9.39 8.07 -20.66
C VAL A 177 9.74 9.21 -21.63
N SER A 178 9.17 9.26 -22.84
CA SER A 178 9.39 10.35 -23.81
C SER A 178 8.91 11.72 -23.29
N HIS A 179 7.96 11.72 -22.34
CA HIS A 179 7.46 12.91 -21.63
C HIS A 179 8.19 13.16 -20.29
N GLY A 180 9.26 12.38 -19.99
CA GLY A 180 10.01 12.50 -18.74
C GLY A 180 9.25 11.99 -17.51
N VAL A 181 8.29 11.09 -17.70
CA VAL A 181 7.55 10.43 -16.63
C VAL A 181 8.06 9.00 -16.46
N PHE A 182 8.54 8.66 -15.26
CA PHE A 182 9.06 7.35 -14.92
C PHE A 182 8.14 6.69 -13.91
N ALA A 183 7.39 5.67 -14.34
CA ALA A 183 6.51 4.89 -13.49
C ALA A 183 7.08 3.50 -13.19
N ARG A 184 6.43 2.75 -12.34
CA ARG A 184 6.77 1.35 -12.12
C ARG A 184 5.95 0.48 -13.06
N CYS A 185 6.62 -0.15 -14.03
CA CYS A 185 5.98 -1.00 -15.03
C CYS A 185 6.27 -2.49 -14.78
N TRP A 186 5.29 -3.32 -15.09
CA TRP A 186 5.40 -4.76 -15.20
C TRP A 186 4.92 -5.12 -16.61
N SER A 187 5.85 -5.56 -17.46
CA SER A 187 5.53 -5.95 -18.85
C SER A 187 4.37 -6.95 -18.87
N GLU A 188 3.46 -6.78 -19.81
CA GLU A 188 2.25 -7.60 -20.00
C GLU A 188 1.22 -7.55 -18.84
N GLU A 189 1.47 -6.76 -17.79
CA GLU A 189 0.54 -6.64 -16.66
C GLU A 189 -0.02 -5.21 -16.51
N GLY A 190 0.85 -4.22 -16.29
CA GLY A 190 0.39 -2.86 -16.04
C GLY A 190 1.42 -1.88 -15.48
N ILE A 191 0.92 -0.70 -15.19
CA ILE A 191 1.71 0.45 -14.74
C ILE A 191 1.18 0.96 -13.40
N ARG A 192 2.06 1.07 -12.41
CA ARG A 192 1.75 1.75 -11.15
C ARG A 192 2.27 3.17 -11.19
N LEU A 193 1.35 4.12 -11.33
CA LEU A 193 1.61 5.55 -11.31
C LEU A 193 1.55 6.07 -9.87
N SER A 194 2.68 6.44 -9.29
CA SER A 194 2.71 7.10 -7.97
C SER A 194 2.23 8.54 -8.08
N ILE A 195 1.46 8.99 -7.09
CA ILE A 195 1.01 10.38 -6.99
C ILE A 195 2.19 11.22 -6.50
N GLY A 196 2.59 12.19 -7.32
CA GLY A 196 3.67 13.14 -7.08
C GLY A 196 3.16 14.55 -6.79
N LEU A 197 3.99 15.55 -7.13
CA LEU A 197 3.59 16.95 -7.10
C LEU A 197 2.63 17.29 -8.25
N ASP A 198 1.85 18.35 -8.09
CA ASP A 198 0.83 18.76 -9.08
C ASP A 198 1.39 18.80 -10.51
N ALA A 199 2.54 19.44 -10.71
CA ALA A 199 3.18 19.53 -12.03
C ALA A 199 3.70 18.18 -12.58
N GLU A 200 4.07 17.25 -11.70
CA GLU A 200 4.46 15.89 -12.08
C GLU A 200 3.24 15.08 -12.50
N ASN A 201 2.14 15.22 -11.76
CA ASN A 201 0.87 14.58 -12.07
C ASN A 201 0.28 15.11 -13.38
N ASP A 202 0.34 16.43 -13.63
CA ASP A 202 -0.12 17.04 -14.89
C ASP A 202 0.65 16.49 -16.09
N ARG A 203 1.96 16.33 -15.96
CA ARG A 203 2.80 15.72 -17.00
C ARG A 203 2.44 14.26 -17.26
N ALA A 204 2.15 13.51 -16.20
CA ALA A 204 1.70 12.12 -16.33
C ALA A 204 0.34 12.02 -17.04
N ILE A 205 -0.60 12.91 -16.68
CA ILE A 205 -1.91 13.01 -17.33
C ILE A 205 -1.77 13.32 -18.82
N GLU A 206 -0.89 14.27 -19.17
CA GLU A 206 -0.62 14.63 -20.58
C GLU A 206 -0.02 13.45 -21.36
N ALA A 207 1.02 12.81 -20.82
CA ALA A 207 1.65 11.64 -21.43
C ALA A 207 0.63 10.52 -21.70
N LEU A 208 -0.19 10.18 -20.68
CA LEU A 208 -1.20 9.15 -20.79
C LEU A 208 -2.32 9.51 -21.78
N SER A 209 -2.66 10.81 -21.94
CA SER A 209 -3.64 11.24 -22.95
C SER A 209 -3.20 10.95 -24.38
N GLN A 210 -1.90 10.94 -24.62
CA GLN A 210 -1.34 10.61 -25.94
C GLN A 210 -1.25 9.10 -26.14
N ALA A 211 -1.02 8.33 -25.07
CA ALA A 211 -0.96 6.89 -25.13
C ALA A 211 -2.31 6.22 -25.45
N VAL A 212 -3.44 6.84 -25.09
CA VAL A 212 -4.79 6.36 -25.43
C VAL A 212 -5.12 6.52 -26.90
N LYS A 213 -4.54 7.55 -27.57
CA LYS A 213 -4.86 7.91 -28.95
C LYS A 213 -4.09 7.10 -30.00
N GLY A 214 -3.11 6.36 -29.61
CA GLY A 214 -2.29 5.50 -30.48
C GLY A 214 -2.66 4.04 -30.37
#